data_3a3566f536d7d058a245f1fc9294ee45
#
_entry.id   3a3566f536d7d058a245f1fc9294ee45
#
_cell.length_a   1.000
_cell.length_b   1.000
_cell.length_c   1.000
_cell.angle_alpha   90.00
_cell.angle_beta   90.00
_cell.angle_gamma   90.00
#
_symmetry.space_group_name_H-M   'P 1'
#
loop_
_entity.id
_entity.type
_entity.pdbx_description
1 polymer ?
#
loop_
_entity_poly.entity_id
_entity_poly.type
_entity_poly.pdbx_seq_one_letter_code
_entity_poly.pdbx_strand_id
1 'polypeptide(L)'
;MWQMANQRARQLRKNETIAERLLWQELRKLRAQGYHFRRQCPIDGYIVDFACLAQRLIIEVDGFQHFEGEVMKADLSRDAHLRWQGFNILRFANADVKNYRDGVILQVLAALGAVAKVEWSRYHLFPNHPPTPIPSPRGGGD
;
A
#
# COMPACT_ATOMS: atom_id res chain seq x y z
N MET A 1 -16.61 16.92 -8.05
CA MET A 1 -16.05 15.98 -7.10
C MET A 1 -15.17 14.97 -7.77
N TRP A 2 -15.72 14.20 -8.69
CA TRP A 2 -14.89 13.22 -9.40
C TRP A 2 -13.76 13.89 -10.18
N GLN A 3 -14.05 15.00 -10.83
CA GLN A 3 -13.03 15.73 -11.58
C GLN A 3 -11.93 16.26 -10.69
N MET A 4 -12.30 16.74 -9.52
CA MET A 4 -11.30 17.26 -8.60
C MET A 4 -10.39 16.15 -8.12
N ALA A 5 -10.93 14.97 -7.86
CA ALA A 5 -10.11 13.85 -7.45
C ALA A 5 -9.15 13.45 -8.56
N ASN A 6 -9.59 13.48 -9.81
CA ASN A 6 -8.71 13.15 -10.93
C ASN A 6 -7.61 14.17 -11.12
N GLN A 7 -7.93 15.44 -10.99
CA GLN A 7 -6.91 16.48 -11.10
C GLN A 7 -5.89 16.36 -9.98
N ARG A 8 -6.36 16.09 -8.78
CA ARG A 8 -5.47 15.93 -7.66
C ARG A 8 -4.57 14.71 -7.84
N ALA A 9 -5.13 13.62 -8.34
CA ALA A 9 -4.34 12.43 -8.59
C ALA A 9 -3.23 12.70 -9.59
N ARG A 10 -3.54 13.44 -10.65
CA ARG A 10 -2.52 13.78 -11.65
C ARG A 10 -1.42 14.64 -11.06
N GLN A 11 -1.78 15.58 -10.21
CA GLN A 11 -0.80 16.43 -9.58
C GLN A 11 0.08 15.64 -8.62
N LEU A 12 -0.51 14.72 -7.87
CA LEU A 12 0.24 13.88 -6.96
C LEU A 12 1.22 12.97 -7.70
N ARG A 13 0.85 12.51 -8.89
CA ARG A 13 1.77 11.71 -9.67
C ARG A 13 3.02 12.49 -10.07
N LYS A 14 2.88 13.79 -10.28
CA LYS A 14 4.04 14.61 -10.59
C LYS A 14 4.98 14.76 -9.41
N ASN A 15 4.44 14.63 -8.20
CA ASN A 15 5.22 14.78 -6.98
C ASN A 15 5.52 13.45 -6.30
N GLU A 16 5.47 12.40 -7.08
CA GLU A 16 5.71 11.06 -6.59
C GLU A 16 7.12 10.93 -6.01
N THR A 17 7.21 10.26 -4.86
CA THR A 17 8.51 10.06 -4.22
C THR A 17 9.30 8.98 -4.94
N ILE A 18 10.59 8.90 -4.62
CA ILE A 18 11.43 7.85 -5.19
C ILE A 18 10.93 6.47 -4.79
N ALA A 19 10.54 6.32 -3.52
CA ALA A 19 10.03 5.04 -3.05
C ALA A 19 8.77 4.63 -3.80
N GLU A 20 7.86 5.57 -4.00
CA GLU A 20 6.64 5.28 -4.74
C GLU A 20 6.95 4.87 -6.17
N ARG A 21 7.90 5.53 -6.79
CA ARG A 21 8.29 5.20 -8.15
C ARG A 21 8.90 3.81 -8.24
N LEU A 22 9.77 3.49 -7.30
CA LEU A 22 10.38 2.17 -7.27
C LEU A 22 9.35 1.07 -7.07
N LEU A 23 8.41 1.32 -6.16
CA LEU A 23 7.37 0.33 -5.92
C LEU A 23 6.47 0.17 -7.14
N TRP A 24 6.13 1.27 -7.78
CA TRP A 24 5.31 1.21 -8.97
C TRP A 24 5.94 0.36 -10.06
N GLN A 25 7.25 0.48 -10.25
CA GLN A 25 7.94 -0.33 -11.25
C GLN A 25 7.76 -1.82 -10.99
N GLU A 26 7.71 -2.21 -9.73
CA GLU A 26 7.50 -3.62 -9.40
C GLU A 26 6.05 -4.02 -9.52
N LEU A 27 5.14 -3.16 -9.07
CA LEU A 27 3.73 -3.49 -9.10
C LEU A 27 3.21 -3.64 -10.53
N ARG A 28 3.69 -2.80 -11.42
CA ARG A 28 3.21 -2.87 -12.80
C ARG A 28 3.61 -4.17 -13.49
N LYS A 29 4.69 -4.80 -13.03
CA LYS A 29 5.10 -6.08 -13.58
C LYS A 29 4.13 -7.20 -13.26
N LEU A 30 3.37 -7.05 -12.19
CA LEU A 30 2.42 -8.08 -11.80
C LEU A 30 1.23 -8.16 -12.74
N ARG A 31 1.11 -7.21 -13.63
CA ARG A 31 0.08 -7.25 -14.65
C ARG A 31 0.16 -8.51 -15.49
N ALA A 32 1.37 -8.98 -15.75
CA ALA A 32 1.56 -10.20 -16.50
C ALA A 32 0.95 -11.41 -15.82
N GLN A 33 0.76 -11.33 -14.50
CA GLN A 33 0.16 -12.40 -13.73
C GLN A 33 -1.31 -12.16 -13.43
N GLY A 34 -1.88 -11.11 -14.02
CA GLY A 34 -3.29 -10.82 -13.84
C GLY A 34 -3.61 -9.81 -12.75
N TYR A 35 -2.62 -9.22 -12.12
CA TYR A 35 -2.85 -8.26 -11.04
C TYR A 35 -2.63 -6.85 -11.55
N HIS A 36 -3.73 -6.12 -11.74
CA HIS A 36 -3.67 -4.78 -12.33
C HIS A 36 -3.72 -3.73 -11.24
N PHE A 37 -2.58 -3.11 -11.00
CA PHE A 37 -2.49 -2.04 -10.03
C PHE A 37 -2.64 -0.68 -10.71
N ARG A 38 -3.23 0.25 -9.98
CA ARG A 38 -3.32 1.65 -10.36
C ARG A 38 -2.60 2.48 -9.32
N ARG A 39 -1.95 3.53 -9.76
CA ARG A 39 -1.32 4.45 -8.84
C ARG A 39 -2.18 5.70 -8.70
N GLN A 40 -2.10 6.33 -7.52
CA GLN A 40 -2.86 7.53 -7.19
C GLN A 40 -4.32 7.32 -7.56
N CYS A 41 -4.90 6.31 -6.95
CA CYS A 41 -6.23 5.85 -7.33
C CYS A 41 -7.30 6.46 -6.43
N PRO A 42 -8.29 7.15 -7.01
CA PRO A 42 -9.38 7.68 -6.21
C PRO A 42 -10.34 6.55 -5.80
N ILE A 43 -10.65 6.49 -4.54
CA ILE A 43 -11.64 5.56 -4.00
C ILE A 43 -12.51 6.34 -3.01
N ASP A 44 -13.78 6.51 -3.36
CA ASP A 44 -14.73 7.20 -2.48
C ASP A 44 -14.24 8.56 -2.00
N GLY A 45 -13.63 9.31 -2.90
CA GLY A 45 -13.16 10.64 -2.57
C GLY A 45 -11.78 10.68 -1.93
N TYR A 46 -11.24 9.54 -1.54
CA TYR A 46 -9.87 9.46 -1.06
C TYR A 46 -8.95 9.07 -2.20
N ILE A 47 -7.71 9.48 -2.11
CA ILE A 47 -6.72 9.07 -3.10
C ILE A 47 -5.70 8.20 -2.40
N VAL A 48 -5.56 6.97 -2.89
CA VAL A 48 -4.60 6.03 -2.32
C VAL A 48 -3.41 5.88 -3.26
N ASP A 49 -2.26 5.54 -2.69
CA ASP A 49 -1.04 5.48 -3.50
C ASP A 49 -1.15 4.43 -4.59
N PHE A 50 -1.56 3.22 -4.25
CA PHE A 50 -1.72 2.14 -5.20
C PHE A 50 -2.92 1.29 -4.82
N ALA A 51 -3.62 0.79 -5.82
CA ALA A 51 -4.75 -0.09 -5.57
C ALA A 51 -4.89 -1.13 -6.65
N CYS A 52 -5.18 -2.34 -6.22
CA CYS A 52 -5.61 -3.41 -7.11
C CYS A 52 -7.09 -3.64 -6.80
N LEU A 53 -7.94 -3.02 -7.58
CA LEU A 53 -9.36 -2.97 -7.25
C LEU A 53 -10.02 -4.35 -7.27
N ALA A 54 -9.62 -5.18 -8.22
CA ALA A 54 -10.21 -6.52 -8.33
C ALA A 54 -9.92 -7.36 -7.08
N GLN A 55 -8.78 -7.16 -6.47
CA GLN A 55 -8.39 -7.90 -5.27
C GLN A 55 -8.66 -7.12 -3.99
N ARG A 56 -9.20 -5.93 -4.12
CA ARG A 56 -9.50 -5.06 -2.99
C ARG A 56 -8.29 -4.82 -2.10
N LEU A 57 -7.18 -4.55 -2.73
CA LEU A 57 -5.93 -4.31 -2.02
C LEU A 57 -5.45 -2.90 -2.25
N ILE A 58 -5.15 -2.20 -1.16
CA ILE A 58 -4.59 -0.85 -1.19
C ILE A 58 -3.18 -0.93 -0.62
N ILE A 59 -2.25 -0.22 -1.25
CA ILE A 59 -0.88 -0.14 -0.76
C ILE A 59 -0.52 1.32 -0.61
N GLU A 60 0.07 1.66 0.53
CA GLU A 60 0.50 3.01 0.81
C GLU A 60 1.94 3.04 1.24
N VAL A 61 2.65 4.09 0.85
CA VAL A 61 4.04 4.27 1.20
C VAL A 61 4.15 5.53 2.04
N ASP A 62 4.67 5.39 3.27
CA ASP A 62 4.76 6.50 4.19
C ASP A 62 6.15 7.08 4.20
N GLY A 63 6.25 8.36 3.87
CA GLY A 63 7.53 9.05 3.92
C GLY A 63 7.88 9.51 5.31
N PHE A 64 6.88 9.99 6.04
CA PHE A 64 7.07 10.50 7.37
C PHE A 64 6.07 9.90 8.31
N GLN A 65 6.48 9.79 9.55
CA GLN A 65 5.64 9.26 10.59
C GLN A 65 5.07 10.38 11.45
N HIS A 66 4.59 11.40 10.82
CA HIS A 66 4.03 12.51 11.56
C HIS A 66 2.56 12.32 11.76
N PHE A 67 2.22 11.60 12.76
CA PHE A 67 0.83 11.43 13.10
C PHE A 67 0.57 12.23 14.34
N GLU A 68 0.11 13.45 14.17
CA GLU A 68 -0.15 14.31 15.28
C GLU A 68 -1.57 14.80 15.21
N GLY A 69 -2.30 14.55 16.26
CA GLY A 69 -3.60 15.14 16.43
C GLY A 69 -4.56 14.79 15.33
N GLU A 70 -4.99 15.79 14.63
CA GLU A 70 -6.10 15.62 13.69
C GLU A 70 -5.73 14.91 12.42
N VAL A 71 -4.46 15.00 12.02
CA VAL A 71 -4.00 14.28 10.85
C VAL A 71 -4.11 12.78 11.10
N MET A 72 -3.70 12.37 12.29
CA MET A 72 -3.80 10.97 12.64
C MET A 72 -5.25 10.50 12.68
N LYS A 73 -6.13 11.33 13.25
CA LYS A 73 -7.55 10.97 13.29
C LYS A 73 -8.14 10.85 11.89
N ALA A 74 -7.79 11.76 11.01
CA ALA A 74 -8.29 11.72 9.65
C ALA A 74 -7.82 10.45 8.93
N ASP A 75 -6.57 10.06 9.16
CA ASP A 75 -6.05 8.84 8.55
C ASP A 75 -6.76 7.61 9.08
N LEU A 76 -7.01 7.56 10.39
CA LEU A 76 -7.71 6.42 10.95
C LEU A 76 -9.14 6.32 10.44
N SER A 77 -9.81 7.45 10.31
CA SER A 77 -11.16 7.47 9.76
C SER A 77 -11.16 6.98 8.32
N ARG A 78 -10.20 7.44 7.54
CA ARG A 78 -10.10 7.04 6.16
C ARG A 78 -9.86 5.53 6.05
N ASP A 79 -8.93 5.04 6.84
CA ASP A 79 -8.61 3.60 6.83
C ASP A 79 -9.81 2.77 7.23
N ALA A 80 -10.52 3.21 8.27
CA ALA A 80 -11.70 2.49 8.72
C ALA A 80 -12.77 2.44 7.64
N HIS A 81 -12.97 3.55 6.96
CA HIS A 81 -13.95 3.61 5.88
C HIS A 81 -13.58 2.65 4.75
N LEU A 82 -12.32 2.66 4.35
CA LEU A 82 -11.87 1.81 3.25
C LEU A 82 -11.94 0.33 3.64
N ARG A 83 -11.60 0.01 4.87
CA ARG A 83 -11.71 -1.38 5.33
C ARG A 83 -13.15 -1.83 5.39
N TRP A 84 -14.03 -0.93 5.80
CA TRP A 84 -15.45 -1.23 5.82
C TRP A 84 -15.97 -1.54 4.43
N GLN A 85 -15.40 -0.91 3.42
CA GLN A 85 -15.72 -1.17 2.02
C GLN A 85 -15.13 -2.49 1.52
N GLY A 86 -14.36 -3.17 2.35
CA GLY A 86 -13.81 -4.46 1.99
C GLY A 86 -12.36 -4.44 1.52
N PHE A 87 -11.69 -3.31 1.66
CA PHE A 87 -10.31 -3.23 1.23
C PHE A 87 -9.34 -3.66 2.32
N ASN A 88 -8.29 -4.36 1.92
CA ASN A 88 -7.11 -4.56 2.74
C ASN A 88 -6.16 -3.42 2.48
N ILE A 89 -5.50 -2.96 3.52
CA ILE A 89 -4.54 -1.87 3.39
C ILE A 89 -3.19 -2.35 3.88
N LEU A 90 -2.20 -2.29 3.02
CA LEU A 90 -0.81 -2.54 3.38
C LEU A 90 -0.08 -1.22 3.38
N ARG A 91 0.74 -1.00 4.40
CA ARG A 91 1.46 0.25 4.52
C ARG A 91 2.93 -0.05 4.74
N PHE A 92 3.78 0.53 3.91
CA PHE A 92 5.21 0.31 3.98
C PHE A 92 5.94 1.62 4.16
N ALA A 93 7.00 1.59 4.93
CA ALA A 93 7.85 2.77 5.08
C ALA A 93 8.68 2.97 3.82
N ASN A 94 9.00 4.23 3.52
CA ASN A 94 9.88 4.53 2.39
C ASN A 94 11.16 3.74 2.45
N ALA A 95 11.77 3.65 3.62
CA ALA A 95 13.03 2.95 3.77
C ALA A 95 12.92 1.48 3.41
N ASP A 96 11.81 0.85 3.75
CA ASP A 96 11.61 -0.56 3.43
C ASP A 96 11.49 -0.75 1.92
N VAL A 97 10.77 0.14 1.25
CA VAL A 97 10.65 0.04 -0.19
C VAL A 97 12.00 0.23 -0.88
N LYS A 98 12.79 1.18 -0.39
CA LYS A 98 14.09 1.45 -0.99
C LYS A 98 15.09 0.34 -0.74
N ASN A 99 15.12 -0.20 0.47
CA ASN A 99 16.19 -1.09 0.90
C ASN A 99 15.81 -2.56 0.90
N TYR A 100 14.52 -2.87 0.99
CA TYR A 100 14.05 -4.24 1.13
C TYR A 100 12.88 -4.52 0.19
N ARG A 101 13.02 -4.08 -1.04
CA ARG A 101 11.92 -4.13 -2.01
C ARG A 101 11.43 -5.54 -2.27
N ASP A 102 12.34 -6.51 -2.32
CA ASP A 102 11.93 -7.88 -2.57
C ASP A 102 10.99 -8.38 -1.47
N GLY A 103 11.30 -8.05 -0.23
CA GLY A 103 10.43 -8.44 0.88
C GLY A 103 9.09 -7.75 0.83
N VAL A 104 9.08 -6.48 0.42
CA VAL A 104 7.83 -5.74 0.27
C VAL A 104 6.96 -6.42 -0.78
N ILE A 105 7.53 -6.78 -1.90
CA ILE A 105 6.77 -7.42 -2.97
C ILE A 105 6.27 -8.80 -2.54
N LEU A 106 7.06 -9.53 -1.77
CA LEU A 106 6.58 -10.81 -1.25
C LEU A 106 5.33 -10.63 -0.38
N GLN A 107 5.30 -9.58 0.43
CA GLN A 107 4.11 -9.31 1.22
C GLN A 107 2.92 -8.94 0.35
N VAL A 108 3.16 -8.18 -0.69
CA VAL A 108 2.09 -7.83 -1.63
C VAL A 108 1.55 -9.10 -2.27
N LEU A 109 2.43 -9.98 -2.73
CA LEU A 109 2.01 -11.23 -3.35
C LEU A 109 1.25 -12.12 -2.38
N ALA A 110 1.66 -12.15 -1.12
CA ALA A 110 0.93 -12.90 -0.11
C ALA A 110 -0.47 -12.32 0.09
N ALA A 111 -0.59 -11.01 0.11
CA ALA A 111 -1.89 -10.38 0.26
C ALA A 111 -2.79 -10.64 -0.94
N LEU A 112 -2.20 -10.79 -2.11
CA LEU A 112 -2.95 -11.13 -3.32
C LEU A 112 -3.31 -12.61 -3.39
N GLY A 113 -2.77 -13.41 -2.48
CA GLY A 113 -2.99 -14.85 -2.52
C GLY A 113 -2.13 -15.57 -3.53
N ALA A 114 -1.13 -14.88 -4.07
CA ALA A 114 -0.29 -15.47 -5.11
C ALA A 114 0.78 -16.40 -4.55
N VAL A 115 1.17 -16.18 -3.28
CA VAL A 115 2.15 -17.04 -2.61
C VAL A 115 1.68 -17.26 -1.19
N ALA A 116 2.27 -18.22 -0.52
CA ALA A 116 1.93 -18.49 0.86
C ALA A 116 2.35 -17.32 1.75
N LYS A 117 1.69 -17.20 2.88
CA LYS A 117 2.03 -16.16 3.83
C LYS A 117 3.49 -16.26 4.22
N VAL A 118 4.14 -15.12 4.30
CA VAL A 118 5.55 -15.04 4.58
C VAL A 118 5.75 -14.78 6.06
N GLU A 119 6.65 -15.52 6.67
CA GLU A 119 7.07 -15.26 8.04
C GLU A 119 8.35 -14.45 8.00
N TRP A 120 8.27 -13.25 8.48
CA TRP A 120 9.39 -12.33 8.39
C TRP A 120 10.62 -12.82 9.13
N SER A 121 10.41 -13.58 10.17
CA SER A 121 11.53 -14.10 10.92
C SER A 121 12.44 -15.01 10.10
N ARG A 122 11.93 -15.53 9.01
CA ARG A 122 12.73 -16.39 8.13
C ARG A 122 13.55 -15.61 7.13
N TYR A 123 13.27 -14.34 6.98
CA TYR A 123 13.95 -13.56 5.97
C TYR A 123 14.93 -12.64 6.62
N HIS A 124 16.17 -12.88 6.38
CA HIS A 124 17.23 -12.04 6.92
C HIS A 124 17.33 -10.71 6.19
N LEU A 125 16.38 -10.46 5.31
CA LEU A 125 16.34 -9.19 4.60
C LEU A 125 16.05 -8.02 5.53
N PHE A 126 15.46 -8.29 6.68
CA PHE A 126 15.06 -7.25 7.62
C PHE A 126 15.62 -7.55 8.99
N PRO A 127 16.94 -7.54 9.14
CA PRO A 127 17.52 -8.00 10.38
C PRO A 127 17.14 -7.19 11.60
N ASN A 128 16.98 -5.90 11.43
CA ASN A 128 16.70 -5.04 12.57
C ASN A 128 15.41 -4.28 12.45
N HIS A 129 14.72 -4.48 11.37
CA HIS A 129 13.54 -3.68 11.10
C HIS A 129 12.63 -4.46 10.18
N PRO A 130 11.86 -5.36 10.74
CA PRO A 130 10.91 -6.07 9.88
C PRO A 130 9.99 -5.07 9.25
N PRO A 131 9.64 -5.26 8.03
CA PRO A 131 8.66 -4.38 7.42
C PRO A 131 7.41 -4.44 8.24
N THR A 132 6.79 -3.32 8.35
CA THR A 132 5.59 -3.24 9.12
C THR A 132 4.45 -3.00 8.20
N PRO A 133 4.04 -3.93 7.45
CA PRO A 133 2.72 -3.78 6.95
C PRO A 133 1.84 -4.07 8.10
N ILE A 134 0.91 -3.26 8.25
CA ILE A 134 -0.05 -3.48 9.26
C ILE A 134 -0.86 -4.69 8.88
N PRO A 135 -0.89 -5.71 9.69
CA PRO A 135 -1.72 -6.85 9.36
C PRO A 135 -3.14 -6.40 9.24
N SER A 136 -3.80 -6.93 8.26
CA SER A 136 -5.19 -6.66 8.09
C SER A 136 -5.94 -7.15 9.30
N PRO A 137 -6.87 -6.38 9.81
CA PRO A 137 -7.66 -6.84 10.94
C PRO A 137 -8.39 -8.12 10.66
N ARG A 138 -8.72 -8.35 9.42
CA ARG A 138 -9.36 -9.59 9.11
C ARG A 138 -8.47 -10.75 9.10
N GLY A 139 -7.21 -10.46 8.82
CA GLY A 139 -6.27 -11.52 8.74
C GLY A 139 -6.22 -12.33 10.00
N GLY A 140 -6.40 -11.66 11.09
CA GLY A 140 -6.40 -12.36 12.34
C GLY A 140 -7.61 -13.22 12.51
N GLY A 141 -8.68 -12.83 11.94
CA GLY A 141 -9.92 -13.53 12.12
C GLY A 141 -10.05 -14.75 11.27
N ASP A 142 -9.12 -14.97 10.51
CA ASP A 142 -9.27 -16.12 9.68
C ASP A 142 -8.26 -17.14 9.83
#